data_f7f531add8b2016b020d57bad563851a
#
_entry.id   f7f531add8b2016b020d57bad563851a
#
_cell.length_a   1.000
_cell.length_b   1.000
_cell.length_c   1.000
_cell.angle_alpha   90.00
_cell.angle_beta   90.00
_cell.angle_gamma   90.00
#
_symmetry.space_group_name_H-M   'P 1'
#
loop_
_entity.id
_entity.type
_entity.pdbx_description
1 polymer ?
#
loop_
_entity_poly.entity_id
_entity_poly.type
_entity_poly.pdbx_seq_one_letter_code
_entity_poly.pdbx_strand_id
1 'polypeptide(L)'
;SFWKYLLFWVNNIKEAFGCDVKETYSCNEGFLVGAKKDLDYFYIMSPHVYVEIVDKDSYPVPDGELGYVLLTRLDCFSMPLIRYYVGDLAIKLPREKYPENREMYFPLLEKVIGRDTDIVITASGKRLIVHFFTGIFEFVPEIKQFMVIQKDISGIEINYIPTSGFTPAVLERLDKIFYDKLKEKLNVTWKAVDQISPTASGKPQLIQSFIGKV
;
A
#
# COMPACT_ATOMS: atom_id res chain seq x y z
N SER A 1 -6.82 8.99 11.99
CA SER A 1 -5.96 7.98 11.33
C SER A 1 -6.80 7.05 10.49
N PHE A 2 -6.36 6.74 9.28
CA PHE A 2 -7.06 5.83 8.37
C PHE A 2 -7.31 4.45 9.02
N TRP A 3 -6.34 3.92 9.77
CA TRP A 3 -6.45 2.64 10.49
C TRP A 3 -7.40 2.70 11.68
N LYS A 4 -7.38 3.78 12.47
CA LYS A 4 -8.39 3.98 13.52
C LYS A 4 -9.80 4.11 12.93
N TYR A 5 -9.89 4.81 11.79
CA TYR A 5 -11.13 4.94 11.04
C TYR A 5 -11.58 3.58 10.47
N LEU A 6 -10.65 2.83 9.88
CA LEU A 6 -10.92 1.50 9.35
C LEU A 6 -11.31 0.52 10.46
N LEU A 7 -10.56 0.47 11.56
CA LEU A 7 -10.89 -0.36 12.74
C LEU A 7 -12.22 0.05 13.37
N PHE A 8 -12.50 1.34 13.45
CA PHE A 8 -13.78 1.85 13.94
C PHE A 8 -14.92 1.34 13.06
N TRP A 9 -14.82 1.45 11.73
CA TRP A 9 -15.84 0.96 10.81
C TRP A 9 -15.96 -0.56 10.85
N VAL A 10 -14.87 -1.30 10.91
CA VAL A 10 -14.86 -2.76 11.04
C VAL A 10 -15.62 -3.18 12.30
N ASN A 11 -15.35 -2.56 13.45
CA ASN A 11 -16.02 -2.86 14.70
C ASN A 11 -17.52 -2.53 14.63
N ASN A 12 -17.88 -1.36 14.10
CA ASN A 12 -19.28 -0.97 13.95
C ASN A 12 -20.05 -1.92 13.01
N ILE A 13 -19.43 -2.36 11.91
CA ILE A 13 -20.03 -3.34 10.99
C ILE A 13 -20.20 -4.69 11.71
N LYS A 14 -19.18 -5.16 12.43
CA LYS A 14 -19.28 -6.40 13.21
C LYS A 14 -20.40 -6.34 14.25
N GLU A 15 -20.51 -5.22 14.96
CA GLU A 15 -21.55 -5.01 15.97
C GLU A 15 -22.94 -4.93 15.36
N ALA A 16 -23.08 -4.17 14.24
CA ALA A 16 -24.38 -3.96 13.61
C ALA A 16 -24.93 -5.20 12.89
N PHE A 17 -24.04 -5.98 12.27
CA PHE A 17 -24.46 -7.11 11.41
C PHE A 17 -24.16 -8.48 12.02
N GLY A 18 -23.45 -8.56 13.15
CA GLY A 18 -23.08 -9.83 13.79
C GLY A 18 -22.17 -10.72 12.94
N CYS A 19 -21.38 -10.13 12.01
CA CYS A 19 -20.53 -10.86 11.09
C CYS A 19 -19.09 -10.36 11.09
N ASP A 20 -18.17 -11.22 10.68
CA ASP A 20 -16.78 -10.82 10.46
C ASP A 20 -16.60 -10.02 9.18
N VAL A 21 -15.75 -8.98 9.26
CA VAL A 21 -15.32 -8.20 8.10
C VAL A 21 -14.00 -8.78 7.59
N LYS A 22 -13.95 -9.10 6.30
CA LYS A 22 -12.77 -9.68 5.65
C LYS A 22 -12.26 -8.74 4.56
N GLU A 23 -10.95 -8.75 4.36
CA GLU A 23 -10.30 -7.97 3.31
C GLU A 23 -10.32 -8.72 1.99
N THR A 24 -10.52 -7.99 0.90
CA THR A 24 -10.40 -8.49 -0.47
C THR A 24 -9.38 -7.69 -1.25
N TYR A 25 -8.68 -8.35 -2.15
CA TYR A 25 -7.82 -7.74 -3.15
C TYR A 25 -8.45 -7.95 -4.52
N SER A 26 -8.82 -6.85 -5.16
CA SER A 26 -9.47 -6.85 -6.47
C SER A 26 -8.90 -5.74 -7.35
N CYS A 27 -9.06 -5.86 -8.65
CA CYS A 27 -8.67 -4.84 -9.61
C CYS A 27 -9.91 -4.25 -10.33
N ASN A 28 -9.74 -3.01 -10.84
CA ASN A 28 -10.83 -2.29 -11.51
C ASN A 28 -11.28 -2.95 -12.82
N GLU A 29 -10.47 -3.85 -13.36
CA GLU A 29 -10.75 -4.68 -14.53
C GLU A 29 -11.82 -5.75 -14.25
N GLY A 30 -12.40 -5.74 -13.06
CA GLY A 30 -13.63 -6.42 -12.70
C GLY A 30 -13.45 -7.85 -12.21
N PHE A 31 -12.36 -8.20 -11.53
CA PHE A 31 -12.23 -9.51 -10.92
C PHE A 31 -11.53 -9.50 -9.57
N LEU A 32 -11.89 -10.49 -8.75
CA LEU A 32 -11.30 -10.73 -7.44
C LEU A 32 -9.98 -11.48 -7.62
N VAL A 33 -8.89 -10.89 -7.13
CA VAL A 33 -7.56 -11.50 -7.17
C VAL A 33 -7.33 -12.38 -5.95
N GLY A 34 -7.73 -11.89 -4.78
CA GLY A 34 -7.55 -12.60 -3.53
C GLY A 34 -8.51 -12.15 -2.42
N ALA A 35 -8.69 -13.00 -1.42
CA ALA A 35 -9.51 -12.70 -0.26
C ALA A 35 -8.92 -13.34 1.01
N LYS A 36 -9.00 -12.64 2.14
CA LYS A 36 -8.75 -13.22 3.45
C LYS A 36 -10.02 -13.93 3.93
N LYS A 37 -9.85 -15.10 4.53
CA LYS A 37 -10.98 -15.87 5.10
C LYS A 37 -10.71 -16.23 6.57
N ASP A 38 -10.06 -17.33 6.80
CA ASP A 38 -9.65 -17.87 8.11
C ASP A 38 -8.21 -17.51 8.48
N LEU A 39 -7.41 -17.07 7.50
CA LEU A 39 -6.02 -16.65 7.66
C LEU A 39 -5.86 -15.14 7.50
N ASP A 40 -4.75 -14.60 8.03
CA ASP A 40 -4.30 -13.23 7.75
C ASP A 40 -3.63 -13.07 6.38
N TYR A 41 -3.56 -14.14 5.60
CA TYR A 41 -3.05 -14.19 4.23
C TYR A 41 -4.20 -14.10 3.22
N PHE A 42 -3.91 -13.58 2.02
CA PHE A 42 -4.87 -13.61 0.92
C PHE A 42 -4.80 -14.94 0.19
N TYR A 43 -5.89 -15.67 0.14
CA TYR A 43 -6.07 -16.77 -0.78
C TYR A 43 -6.18 -16.23 -2.20
N ILE A 44 -5.29 -16.64 -3.11
CA ILE A 44 -5.40 -16.29 -4.52
C ILE A 44 -6.57 -17.06 -5.14
N MET A 45 -7.48 -16.36 -5.81
CA MET A 45 -8.63 -16.96 -6.48
C MET A 45 -8.20 -17.71 -7.76
N SER A 46 -7.33 -18.71 -7.60
CA SER A 46 -6.66 -19.43 -8.67
C SER A 46 -7.57 -20.12 -9.71
N PRO A 47 -8.87 -20.41 -9.47
CA PRO A 47 -9.77 -20.81 -10.53
C PRO A 47 -10.08 -19.71 -11.56
N HIS A 48 -9.93 -18.43 -11.18
CA HIS A 48 -10.27 -17.27 -11.99
C HIS A 48 -9.08 -16.47 -12.45
N VAL A 49 -7.98 -16.50 -11.69
CA VAL A 49 -6.80 -15.68 -11.94
C VAL A 49 -5.51 -16.45 -11.64
N TYR A 50 -4.54 -16.31 -12.54
CA TYR A 50 -3.16 -16.70 -12.29
C TYR A 50 -2.35 -15.46 -11.90
N VAL A 51 -1.67 -15.51 -10.76
CA VAL A 51 -0.90 -14.40 -10.17
C VAL A 51 0.58 -14.74 -10.21
N GLU A 52 1.36 -13.87 -10.85
CA GLU A 52 2.82 -13.92 -10.86
C GLU A 52 3.35 -12.75 -10.04
N ILE A 53 4.40 -12.99 -9.26
CA ILE A 53 5.18 -11.93 -8.61
C ILE A 53 6.53 -11.88 -9.29
N VAL A 54 6.86 -10.74 -9.89
CA VAL A 54 7.98 -10.60 -10.81
C VAL A 54 8.85 -9.40 -10.47
N ASP A 55 10.09 -9.41 -10.97
CA ASP A 55 10.97 -8.25 -10.95
C ASP A 55 10.60 -7.21 -12.04
N LYS A 56 11.41 -6.15 -12.16
CA LYS A 56 11.24 -5.10 -13.17
C LYS A 56 11.34 -5.58 -14.62
N ASP A 57 12.05 -6.67 -14.84
CA ASP A 57 12.28 -7.28 -16.17
C ASP A 57 11.24 -8.37 -16.46
N SER A 58 10.22 -8.50 -15.59
CA SER A 58 9.13 -9.47 -15.68
C SER A 58 9.54 -10.92 -15.50
N TYR A 59 10.66 -11.18 -14.82
CA TYR A 59 11.07 -12.52 -14.40
C TYR A 59 10.52 -12.81 -12.99
N PRO A 60 10.12 -14.07 -12.71
CA PRO A 60 9.62 -14.45 -11.38
C PRO A 60 10.66 -14.19 -10.29
N VAL A 61 10.21 -13.56 -9.18
CA VAL A 61 11.03 -13.47 -7.96
C VAL A 61 10.79 -14.71 -7.08
N PRO A 62 11.75 -15.08 -6.21
CA PRO A 62 11.55 -16.13 -5.22
C PRO A 62 10.33 -15.83 -4.33
N ASP A 63 9.59 -16.86 -3.93
CA ASP A 63 8.51 -16.74 -2.95
C ASP A 63 9.07 -16.17 -1.64
N GLY A 64 8.37 -15.20 -1.05
CA GLY A 64 8.83 -14.43 0.12
C GLY A 64 9.54 -13.12 -0.23
N GLU A 65 9.82 -12.87 -1.49
CA GLU A 65 10.38 -11.60 -1.94
C GLU A 65 9.31 -10.66 -2.50
N LEU A 66 9.60 -9.36 -2.42
CA LEU A 66 8.74 -8.32 -2.96
C LEU A 66 8.90 -8.22 -4.47
N GLY A 67 7.78 -8.22 -5.19
CA GLY A 67 7.79 -8.01 -6.64
C GLY A 67 6.50 -7.37 -7.14
N TYR A 68 6.49 -7.08 -8.44
CA TYR A 68 5.34 -6.55 -9.16
C TYR A 68 4.33 -7.64 -9.44
N VAL A 69 3.06 -7.26 -9.36
CA VAL A 69 1.94 -8.18 -9.62
C VAL A 69 1.62 -8.18 -11.11
N LEU A 70 1.74 -9.36 -11.74
CA LEU A 70 1.16 -9.63 -13.05
C LEU A 70 -0.04 -10.56 -12.88
N LEU A 71 -1.12 -10.28 -13.57
CA LEU A 71 -2.35 -11.06 -13.55
C LEU A 71 -2.68 -11.63 -14.92
N THR A 72 -3.01 -12.91 -14.95
CA THR A 72 -3.62 -13.54 -16.12
C THR A 72 -5.04 -13.98 -15.74
N ARG A 73 -6.04 -13.42 -16.40
CA ARG A 73 -7.44 -13.79 -16.17
C ARG A 73 -7.79 -15.07 -16.93
N LEU A 74 -8.36 -16.05 -16.24
CA LEU A 74 -8.58 -17.39 -16.76
C LEU A 74 -10.02 -17.64 -17.25
N ASP A 75 -10.97 -16.77 -16.89
CA ASP A 75 -12.41 -16.95 -17.12
C ASP A 75 -13.02 -15.91 -18.09
N CYS A 76 -12.22 -15.09 -18.74
CA CYS A 76 -12.70 -14.08 -19.68
C CYS A 76 -11.98 -14.16 -21.03
N PHE A 77 -12.65 -14.69 -22.03
CA PHE A 77 -12.09 -14.90 -23.37
C PHE A 77 -12.37 -13.74 -24.34
N SER A 78 -13.35 -12.90 -24.05
CA SER A 78 -13.71 -11.77 -24.91
C SER A 78 -12.69 -10.62 -24.81
N MET A 79 -12.03 -10.45 -23.67
CA MET A 79 -10.94 -9.51 -23.44
C MET A 79 -9.93 -10.19 -22.50
N PRO A 80 -9.08 -11.08 -23.01
CA PRO A 80 -8.14 -11.82 -22.20
C PRO A 80 -7.05 -10.87 -21.69
N LEU A 81 -6.89 -10.78 -20.38
CA LEU A 81 -5.78 -10.12 -19.74
C LEU A 81 -4.70 -11.18 -19.48
N ILE A 82 -3.63 -11.15 -20.23
CA ILE A 82 -2.50 -12.09 -20.10
C ILE A 82 -1.28 -11.33 -19.62
N ARG A 83 -0.74 -11.73 -18.47
CA ARG A 83 0.39 -11.07 -17.80
C ARG A 83 0.20 -9.56 -17.67
N TYR A 84 -1.03 -9.18 -17.32
CA TYR A 84 -1.43 -7.78 -17.18
C TYR A 84 -0.77 -7.16 -15.95
N TYR A 85 -0.04 -6.08 -16.17
CA TYR A 85 0.63 -5.33 -15.11
C TYR A 85 -0.36 -4.39 -14.42
N VAL A 86 -0.69 -4.68 -13.16
CA VAL A 86 -1.67 -3.88 -12.40
C VAL A 86 -1.07 -2.67 -11.69
N GLY A 87 0.27 -2.60 -11.60
CA GLY A 87 0.98 -1.54 -10.88
C GLY A 87 1.01 -1.71 -9.37
N ASP A 88 0.65 -2.89 -8.87
CA ASP A 88 0.73 -3.22 -7.45
C ASP A 88 1.98 -4.04 -7.15
N LEU A 89 2.42 -3.97 -5.89
CA LEU A 89 3.50 -4.77 -5.32
C LEU A 89 2.93 -5.73 -4.28
N ALA A 90 3.41 -6.97 -4.31
CA ALA A 90 3.00 -7.99 -3.37
C ALA A 90 4.16 -8.94 -3.01
N ILE A 91 3.94 -9.73 -1.97
CA ILE A 91 4.82 -10.82 -1.54
C ILE A 91 3.99 -12.10 -1.58
N LYS A 92 4.47 -13.10 -2.29
CA LYS A 92 3.86 -14.42 -2.30
C LYS A 92 4.38 -15.23 -1.11
N LEU A 93 3.49 -15.87 -0.36
CA LEU A 93 3.91 -16.69 0.77
C LEU A 93 4.65 -17.95 0.26
N PRO A 94 5.85 -18.27 0.78
CA PRO A 94 6.51 -19.52 0.46
C PRO A 94 5.68 -20.74 0.89
N ARG A 95 5.65 -21.78 0.07
CA ARG A 95 4.79 -22.96 0.33
C ARG A 95 5.10 -23.66 1.63
N GLU A 96 6.35 -23.69 2.06
CA GLU A 96 6.81 -24.26 3.31
C GLU A 96 6.29 -23.51 4.56
N LYS A 97 5.81 -22.28 4.37
CA LYS A 97 5.18 -21.46 5.42
C LYS A 97 3.66 -21.53 5.41
N TYR A 98 3.06 -22.32 4.54
CA TYR A 98 1.60 -22.43 4.50
C TYR A 98 1.08 -23.08 5.78
N PRO A 99 0.07 -22.47 6.47
CA PRO A 99 -0.57 -23.10 7.61
C PRO A 99 -1.19 -24.45 7.21
N GLU A 100 -0.99 -25.46 8.05
CA GLU A 100 -1.57 -26.81 7.83
C GLU A 100 -3.11 -26.76 7.89
N ASN A 101 -3.63 -26.06 8.90
CA ASN A 101 -5.07 -25.88 9.09
C ASN A 101 -5.51 -24.62 8.32
N ARG A 102 -6.05 -24.81 7.12
CA ARG A 102 -6.64 -23.75 6.30
C ARG A 102 -7.87 -24.25 5.56
N GLU A 103 -8.85 -23.37 5.41
CA GLU A 103 -10.12 -23.76 4.80
C GLU A 103 -10.06 -23.96 3.28
N MET A 104 -9.11 -23.29 2.60
CA MET A 104 -8.92 -23.40 1.16
C MET A 104 -7.49 -23.78 0.82
N TYR A 105 -7.31 -24.65 -0.19
CA TYR A 105 -5.98 -25.11 -0.65
C TYR A 105 -5.43 -24.29 -1.83
N PHE A 106 -5.82 -23.03 -1.90
CA PHE A 106 -5.33 -22.09 -2.91
C PHE A 106 -3.93 -21.54 -2.53
N PRO A 107 -3.17 -21.05 -3.52
CA PRO A 107 -1.93 -20.32 -3.25
C PRO A 107 -2.20 -19.09 -2.39
N LEU A 108 -1.18 -18.65 -1.61
CA LEU A 108 -1.32 -17.55 -0.68
C LEU A 108 -0.40 -16.38 -1.06
N LEU A 109 -0.94 -15.16 -0.99
CA LEU A 109 -0.13 -13.95 -0.87
C LEU A 109 0.06 -13.63 0.62
N GLU A 110 1.30 -13.41 1.00
CA GLU A 110 1.63 -12.96 2.34
C GLU A 110 1.09 -11.56 2.57
N LYS A 111 1.30 -10.69 1.58
CA LYS A 111 0.94 -9.28 1.70
C LYS A 111 0.78 -8.62 0.33
N VAL A 112 -0.20 -7.75 0.23
CA VAL A 112 -0.30 -6.73 -0.83
C VAL A 112 0.19 -5.42 -0.23
N ILE A 113 1.23 -4.83 -0.84
CA ILE A 113 1.91 -3.64 -0.30
C ILE A 113 1.21 -2.36 -0.75
N GLY A 114 0.63 -2.38 -1.95
CA GLY A 114 0.03 -1.24 -2.62
C GLY A 114 0.73 -0.93 -3.95
N ARG A 115 0.48 0.26 -4.49
CA ARG A 115 1.00 0.63 -5.81
C ARG A 115 2.48 0.94 -5.78
N ASP A 116 3.17 0.61 -6.87
CA ASP A 116 4.57 0.93 -7.08
C ASP A 116 4.84 2.44 -7.14
N THR A 117 3.84 3.23 -7.56
CA THR A 117 3.87 4.70 -7.57
C THR A 117 3.72 5.32 -6.17
N ASP A 118 3.26 4.54 -5.21
CA ASP A 118 2.97 4.99 -3.84
C ASP A 118 4.10 4.61 -2.86
N ILE A 119 5.34 4.55 -3.37
CA ILE A 119 6.54 4.22 -2.61
C ILE A 119 7.55 5.35 -2.74
N VAL A 120 8.09 5.78 -1.60
CA VAL A 120 9.27 6.64 -1.52
C VAL A 120 10.51 5.77 -1.38
N ILE A 121 11.54 6.06 -2.18
CA ILE A 121 12.84 5.39 -2.09
C ILE A 121 13.83 6.36 -1.45
N THR A 122 14.46 5.97 -0.34
CA THR A 122 15.49 6.80 0.31
C THR A 122 16.83 6.68 -0.42
N ALA A 123 17.77 7.57 -0.12
CA ALA A 123 19.11 7.54 -0.69
C ALA A 123 19.86 6.23 -0.37
N SER A 124 19.55 5.56 0.74
CA SER A 124 20.08 4.23 1.09
C SER A 124 19.36 3.05 0.41
N GLY A 125 18.33 3.33 -0.42
CA GLY A 125 17.55 2.30 -1.10
C GLY A 125 16.39 1.72 -0.28
N LYS A 126 16.11 2.26 0.93
CA LYS A 126 14.93 1.84 1.71
C LYS A 126 13.65 2.25 1.00
N ARG A 127 12.66 1.36 1.01
CA ARG A 127 11.34 1.59 0.43
C ARG A 127 10.35 1.97 1.53
N LEU A 128 9.83 3.20 1.46
CA LEU A 128 8.85 3.71 2.41
C LEU A 128 7.48 3.67 1.76
N ILE A 129 6.63 2.81 2.25
CA ILE A 129 5.25 2.65 1.79
C ILE A 129 4.31 3.63 2.52
N VAL A 130 3.10 3.77 2.04
CA VAL A 130 2.05 4.64 2.63
C VAL A 130 1.94 4.47 4.15
N HIS A 131 2.06 3.25 4.65
CA HIS A 131 1.94 2.95 6.09
C HIS A 131 3.02 3.59 6.96
N PHE A 132 4.22 3.84 6.41
CA PHE A 132 5.26 4.56 7.12
C PHE A 132 4.79 5.98 7.47
N PHE A 133 4.22 6.68 6.50
CA PHE A 133 3.76 8.06 6.68
C PHE A 133 2.46 8.12 7.48
N THR A 134 1.47 7.32 7.14
CA THR A 134 0.19 7.31 7.87
C THR A 134 0.37 6.97 9.34
N GLY A 135 1.24 6.01 9.68
CA GLY A 135 1.54 5.64 11.05
C GLY A 135 2.30 6.71 11.86
N ILE A 136 2.83 7.76 11.20
CA ILE A 136 3.43 8.93 11.86
C ILE A 136 2.39 10.05 11.96
N PHE A 137 1.77 10.42 10.83
CA PHE A 137 0.83 11.55 10.77
C PHE A 137 -0.45 11.32 11.57
N GLU A 138 -0.80 10.07 11.83
CA GLU A 138 -1.95 9.71 12.69
C GLU A 138 -1.83 10.29 14.11
N PHE A 139 -0.61 10.51 14.59
CA PHE A 139 -0.33 11.10 15.91
C PHE A 139 -0.03 12.59 15.85
N VAL A 140 -0.35 13.25 14.74
CA VAL A 140 -0.08 14.67 14.50
C VAL A 140 -1.39 15.39 14.14
N PRO A 141 -2.26 15.66 15.15
CA PRO A 141 -3.55 16.29 14.92
C PRO A 141 -3.44 17.73 14.41
N GLU A 142 -2.27 18.33 14.50
CA GLU A 142 -1.97 19.66 13.97
C GLU A 142 -1.90 19.71 12.43
N ILE A 143 -1.85 18.54 11.77
CA ILE A 143 -1.91 18.39 10.31
C ILE A 143 -3.20 17.65 9.94
N LYS A 144 -4.09 18.34 9.21
CA LYS A 144 -5.37 17.78 8.78
C LYS A 144 -5.22 16.76 7.66
N GLN A 145 -4.33 17.03 6.71
CA GLN A 145 -4.10 16.20 5.54
C GLN A 145 -2.66 16.39 5.06
N PHE A 146 -2.08 15.37 4.46
CA PHE A 146 -0.76 15.44 3.86
C PHE A 146 -0.69 14.65 2.55
N MET A 147 0.30 14.99 1.73
CA MET A 147 0.68 14.28 0.50
C MET A 147 2.19 14.34 0.34
N VAL A 148 2.79 13.20 0.12
CA VAL A 148 4.24 13.05 -0.09
C VAL A 148 4.52 13.00 -1.59
N ILE A 149 5.45 13.83 -2.05
CA ILE A 149 5.87 13.90 -3.46
C ILE A 149 7.35 13.62 -3.52
N GLN A 150 7.75 12.64 -4.29
CA GLN A 150 9.15 12.35 -4.57
C GLN A 150 9.46 12.56 -6.04
N LYS A 151 10.31 13.56 -6.35
CA LYS A 151 10.73 13.89 -7.71
C LYS A 151 12.04 13.20 -8.09
N ASP A 152 12.93 13.03 -7.11
CA ASP A 152 14.23 12.38 -7.25
C ASP A 152 14.65 11.71 -5.94
N ILE A 153 15.81 11.03 -5.94
CA ILE A 153 16.32 10.28 -4.80
C ILE A 153 16.87 11.17 -3.67
N SER A 154 17.09 12.47 -3.94
CA SER A 154 17.75 13.39 -2.97
C SER A 154 16.85 13.76 -1.81
N GLY A 155 15.52 13.66 -1.96
CA GLY A 155 14.57 13.99 -0.90
C GLY A 155 13.13 13.88 -1.32
N ILE A 156 12.25 14.36 -0.44
CA ILE A 156 10.81 14.39 -0.65
C ILE A 156 10.26 15.78 -0.35
N GLU A 157 9.18 16.14 -1.03
CA GLU A 157 8.34 17.28 -0.69
C GLU A 157 7.08 16.74 0.04
N ILE A 158 6.71 17.33 1.17
CA ILE A 158 5.48 17.00 1.87
C ILE A 158 4.58 18.23 1.85
N ASN A 159 3.52 18.14 1.04
CA ASN A 159 2.43 19.10 1.06
C ASN A 159 1.50 18.77 2.23
N TYR A 160 1.16 19.76 3.04
CA TYR A 160 0.29 19.53 4.21
C TYR A 160 -0.72 20.67 4.40
N ILE A 161 -1.88 20.33 4.96
CA ILE A 161 -2.92 21.28 5.37
C ILE A 161 -2.84 21.40 6.89
N PRO A 162 -2.42 22.58 7.42
CA PRO A 162 -2.35 22.80 8.85
C PRO A 162 -3.74 22.96 9.47
N THR A 163 -3.88 22.59 10.75
CA THR A 163 -5.03 22.96 11.59
C THR A 163 -4.74 24.24 12.38
N SER A 164 -5.73 24.75 13.12
CA SER A 164 -5.57 25.94 13.98
C SER A 164 -4.53 25.75 15.10
N GLY A 165 -4.21 24.50 15.46
CA GLY A 165 -3.19 24.18 16.47
C GLY A 165 -1.78 24.02 15.91
N PHE A 166 -1.57 24.24 14.61
CA PHE A 166 -0.26 24.06 13.99
C PHE A 166 0.73 25.14 14.43
N THR A 167 1.97 24.71 14.71
CA THR A 167 3.12 25.58 14.95
C THR A 167 4.34 25.02 14.20
N PRO A 168 5.33 25.85 13.84
CA PRO A 168 6.55 25.37 13.16
C PRO A 168 7.29 24.23 13.90
N ALA A 169 7.22 24.19 15.22
CA ALA A 169 7.81 23.13 16.04
C ALA A 169 7.27 21.73 15.72
N VAL A 170 6.08 21.63 15.11
CA VAL A 170 5.51 20.37 14.62
C VAL A 170 6.39 19.75 13.54
N LEU A 171 6.94 20.55 12.63
CA LEU A 171 7.79 20.07 11.55
C LEU A 171 9.14 19.56 12.09
N GLU A 172 9.74 20.27 13.04
CA GLU A 172 10.97 19.82 13.71
C GLU A 172 10.75 18.47 14.45
N ARG A 173 9.59 18.34 15.11
CA ARG A 173 9.17 17.09 15.74
C ARG A 173 9.05 15.96 14.72
N LEU A 174 8.46 16.22 13.54
CA LEU A 174 8.30 15.23 12.47
C LEU A 174 9.64 14.81 11.87
N ASP A 175 10.54 15.77 11.61
CA ASP A 175 11.89 15.47 11.10
C ASP A 175 12.66 14.56 12.06
N LYS A 176 12.54 14.81 13.38
CA LYS A 176 13.12 13.93 14.41
C LYS A 176 12.50 12.54 14.40
N ILE A 177 11.16 12.42 14.28
CA ILE A 177 10.46 11.13 14.20
C ILE A 177 10.91 10.36 12.96
N PHE A 178 11.03 11.01 11.81
CA PHE A 178 11.53 10.38 10.59
C PHE A 178 12.95 9.85 10.80
N TYR A 179 13.85 10.67 11.35
CA TYR A 179 15.21 10.23 11.66
C TYR A 179 15.24 9.05 12.61
N ASP A 180 14.47 9.09 13.70
CA ASP A 180 14.42 8.03 14.71
C ASP A 180 13.93 6.70 14.14
N LYS A 181 12.96 6.73 13.22
CA LYS A 181 12.41 5.53 12.57
C LYS A 181 13.32 5.00 11.46
N LEU A 182 13.89 5.87 10.67
CA LEU A 182 14.72 5.49 9.51
C LEU A 182 16.18 5.21 9.89
N LYS A 183 16.68 5.82 10.97
CA LYS A 183 18.11 5.87 11.35
C LYS A 183 18.99 6.43 10.22
N GLU A 184 18.41 7.30 9.41
CA GLU A 184 19.07 8.07 8.38
C GLU A 184 18.33 9.41 8.18
N LYS A 185 19.03 10.40 7.64
CA LYS A 185 18.43 11.71 7.36
C LYS A 185 17.60 11.63 6.08
N LEU A 186 16.32 11.91 6.19
CA LEU A 186 15.44 12.14 5.05
C LEU A 186 15.38 13.65 4.79
N ASN A 187 15.76 14.08 3.59
CA ASN A 187 15.64 15.49 3.21
C ASN A 187 14.17 15.77 2.87
N VAL A 188 13.52 16.53 3.73
CA VAL A 188 12.10 16.87 3.59
C VAL A 188 11.94 18.36 3.31
N THR A 189 11.24 18.69 2.23
CA THR A 189 10.77 20.05 1.95
C THR A 189 9.31 20.13 2.37
N TRP A 190 9.01 20.89 3.39
CA TRP A 190 7.67 21.09 3.91
C TRP A 190 6.96 22.23 3.19
N LYS A 191 5.72 22.00 2.71
CA LYS A 191 4.93 23.00 2.00
C LYS A 191 3.50 23.02 2.51
N ALA A 192 3.12 24.11 3.17
CA ALA A 192 1.73 24.36 3.54
C ALA A 192 0.91 24.66 2.28
N VAL A 193 -0.27 24.04 2.19
CA VAL A 193 -1.21 24.21 1.07
C VAL A 193 -2.64 24.33 1.62
N ASP A 194 -3.50 25.01 0.87
CA ASP A 194 -4.91 25.17 1.25
C ASP A 194 -5.76 23.94 0.94
N GLN A 195 -5.35 23.16 -0.09
CA GLN A 195 -6.04 21.95 -0.50
C GLN A 195 -5.10 20.93 -1.11
N ILE A 196 -5.46 19.66 -0.95
CA ILE A 196 -4.80 18.51 -1.61
C ILE A 196 -5.88 17.83 -2.45
N SER A 197 -5.71 17.89 -3.78
CA SER A 197 -6.68 17.31 -4.71
C SER A 197 -6.57 15.78 -4.72
N PRO A 198 -7.71 15.06 -4.76
CA PRO A 198 -7.70 13.63 -4.99
C PRO A 198 -7.27 13.31 -6.43
N THR A 199 -7.00 12.04 -6.69
CA THR A 199 -6.76 11.55 -8.06
C THR A 199 -7.99 11.76 -8.95
N ALA A 200 -7.83 11.62 -10.28
CA ALA A 200 -8.94 11.69 -11.23
C ALA A 200 -10.07 10.69 -10.92
N SER A 201 -9.77 9.59 -10.23
CA SER A 201 -10.76 8.61 -9.73
C SER A 201 -11.41 8.97 -8.40
N GLY A 202 -11.10 10.15 -7.83
CA GLY A 202 -11.63 10.61 -6.54
C GLY A 202 -10.97 9.96 -5.31
N LYS A 203 -9.98 9.10 -5.48
CA LYS A 203 -9.26 8.46 -4.36
C LYS A 203 -8.19 9.42 -3.82
N PRO A 204 -8.00 9.52 -2.48
CA PRO A 204 -6.89 10.26 -1.92
C PRO A 204 -5.56 9.59 -2.32
N GLN A 205 -4.66 10.36 -2.90
CA GLN A 205 -3.30 9.92 -3.17
C GLN A 205 -2.39 10.48 -2.08
N LEU A 206 -1.82 9.60 -1.26
CA LEU A 206 -0.95 10.00 -0.15
C LEU A 206 0.51 10.08 -0.53
N ILE A 207 0.94 9.33 -1.55
CA ILE A 207 2.29 9.37 -2.10
C ILE A 207 2.19 9.53 -3.62
N GLN A 208 3.08 10.34 -4.16
CA GLN A 208 3.31 10.47 -5.60
C GLN A 208 4.82 10.42 -5.84
N SER A 209 5.31 9.29 -6.35
CA SER A 209 6.71 9.13 -6.71
C SER A 209 6.89 9.19 -8.22
N PHE A 210 7.86 10.00 -8.66
CA PHE A 210 8.28 10.14 -10.05
C PHE A 210 9.63 9.45 -10.30
N ILE A 211 10.20 8.81 -9.29
CA ILE A 211 11.38 7.99 -9.47
C ILE A 211 10.96 6.76 -10.26
N GLY A 212 11.61 6.55 -11.40
CA GLY A 212 11.31 5.47 -12.31
C GLY A 212 11.33 4.11 -11.63
N LYS A 213 10.56 3.19 -12.18
CA LYS A 213 10.49 1.77 -11.75
C LYS A 213 11.90 1.21 -11.56
N VAL A 214 12.24 0.89 -10.34
CA VAL A 214 13.52 0.24 -10.00
C VAL A 214 13.43 -1.23 -10.28
#